data_620b1d23125ba11ef1c349ad2a331f27
#
_entry.id   620b1d23125ba11ef1c349ad2a331f27
#
_cell.length_a   1.000
_cell.length_b   1.000
_cell.length_c   1.000
_cell.angle_alpha   90.00
_cell.angle_beta   90.00
_cell.angle_gamma   90.00
#
_symmetry.space_group_name_H-M   'P 1'
#
loop_
_entity.id
_entity.type
_entity.pdbx_description
1 polymer ?
#
loop_
_entity_poly.entity_id
_entity_poly.type
_entity_poly.pdbx_seq_one_letter_code
_entity_poly.pdbx_strand_id
1 'polypeptide(L)'
;WIVVLNGYNYYYDYVVSKFEEDPPAYYDFIVVGAGSAGAVVANRLSKNNKVLLLEAGGDPIYPSKIPGIAGLLLNWPQHDWRYETIPQKYACRSNPERISRWPRGKSLGGTSNLNFMVYVRGHPNDYDNWANITGDSSWKYDNVLHYFKKSLDYHGDYQSNTKQYGSSVYGTLHVESKPATPLVRDFLDAGKELGYDTVDSNGPQRSGFSRLEYVQKRGYRFGTFAAFLKDILDRKNLQVSRYSHVTKIKLDKNNRAVGVYYSRHGVQKALRLTPE
;
A
#
# COMPACT_ATOMS: atom_id res chain seq x y z
N TRP A 1 5.79 20.28 -19.22
CA TRP A 1 4.51 20.68 -18.63
C TRP A 1 4.10 19.77 -17.46
N ILE A 2 4.12 18.45 -17.59
CA ILE A 2 3.75 17.52 -16.52
C ILE A 2 4.59 17.75 -15.25
N VAL A 3 5.89 17.92 -15.38
CA VAL A 3 6.81 18.17 -14.25
C VAL A 3 6.51 19.50 -13.56
N VAL A 4 6.31 20.55 -14.34
CA VAL A 4 6.00 21.89 -13.81
C VAL A 4 4.64 21.90 -13.09
N LEU A 5 3.61 21.33 -13.71
CA LEU A 5 2.27 21.27 -13.12
C LEU A 5 2.24 20.45 -11.82
N ASN A 6 2.99 19.34 -11.77
CA ASN A 6 3.07 18.53 -10.55
C ASN A 6 3.91 19.21 -9.45
N GLY A 7 4.97 19.91 -9.82
CA GLY A 7 5.72 20.74 -8.88
C GLY A 7 4.85 21.83 -8.27
N TYR A 8 4.03 22.50 -9.09
CA TYR A 8 3.08 23.50 -8.63
C TYR A 8 2.00 22.89 -7.72
N ASN A 9 1.38 21.79 -8.13
CA ASN A 9 0.35 21.13 -7.32
C ASN A 9 0.89 20.62 -5.98
N TYR A 10 2.10 20.06 -5.97
CA TYR A 10 2.77 19.66 -4.72
C TYR A 10 3.03 20.86 -3.82
N TYR A 11 3.57 21.95 -4.38
CA TYR A 11 3.85 23.17 -3.61
C TYR A 11 2.55 23.77 -3.05
N TYR A 12 1.51 23.84 -3.88
CA TYR A 12 0.19 24.32 -3.47
C TYR A 12 -0.39 23.49 -2.32
N ASP A 13 -0.42 22.16 -2.46
CA ASP A 13 -0.90 21.23 -1.44
C ASP A 13 -0.09 21.37 -0.13
N TYR A 14 1.24 21.47 -0.24
CA TYR A 14 2.11 21.71 0.93
C TYR A 14 1.82 23.04 1.61
N VAL A 15 1.62 24.11 0.84
CA VAL A 15 1.30 25.45 1.41
C VAL A 15 -0.07 25.46 2.04
N VAL A 16 -1.09 24.93 1.36
CA VAL A 16 -2.45 24.87 1.89
C VAL A 16 -2.48 24.07 3.19
N SER A 17 -1.76 22.95 3.25
CA SER A 17 -1.72 22.13 4.48
C SER A 17 -1.13 22.84 5.70
N LYS A 18 -0.39 23.95 5.53
CA LYS A 18 0.09 24.77 6.66
C LYS A 18 -1.03 25.55 7.32
N PHE A 19 -2.11 25.83 6.61
CA PHE A 19 -3.28 26.54 7.13
C PHE A 19 -4.36 25.59 7.65
N GLU A 20 -4.20 24.26 7.48
CA GLU A 20 -5.07 23.29 8.12
C GLU A 20 -4.87 23.32 9.63
N GLU A 21 -5.96 23.21 10.36
CA GLU A 21 -5.93 23.13 11.82
C GLU A 21 -5.14 21.93 12.31
N ASP A 22 -4.49 22.10 13.44
CA ASP A 22 -3.83 20.99 14.11
C ASP A 22 -4.87 19.97 14.59
N PRO A 23 -4.52 18.69 14.57
CA PRO A 23 -5.39 17.66 15.11
C PRO A 23 -5.75 17.96 16.59
N PRO A 24 -7.03 17.79 16.99
CA PRO A 24 -7.43 17.84 18.39
C PRO A 24 -6.60 16.91 19.27
N ALA A 25 -6.59 17.19 20.58
CA ALA A 25 -5.67 16.53 21.49
C ALA A 25 -5.91 15.02 21.70
N TYR A 26 -7.13 14.50 21.43
CA TYR A 26 -7.52 13.14 21.84
C TYR A 26 -8.23 12.37 20.73
N TYR A 27 -7.82 11.10 20.56
CA TYR A 27 -8.36 10.11 19.64
C TYR A 27 -8.43 8.74 20.30
N ASP A 28 -9.38 7.90 19.85
CA ASP A 28 -9.44 6.48 20.26
C ASP A 28 -8.29 5.70 19.63
N PHE A 29 -7.94 6.05 18.37
CA PHE A 29 -6.84 5.42 17.65
C PHE A 29 -6.00 6.45 16.89
N ILE A 30 -4.68 6.24 16.92
CA ILE A 30 -3.72 6.97 16.06
C ILE A 30 -3.10 5.95 15.11
N VAL A 31 -3.32 6.12 13.81
CA VAL A 31 -2.74 5.29 12.75
C VAL A 31 -1.54 6.03 12.16
N VAL A 32 -0.37 5.41 12.21
CA VAL A 32 0.88 5.98 11.73
C VAL A 32 1.21 5.44 10.35
N GLY A 33 1.21 6.34 9.37
CA GLY A 33 1.42 6.06 7.95
C GLY A 33 0.15 5.64 7.21
N ALA A 34 -0.14 6.34 6.12
CA ALA A 34 -1.30 6.09 5.25
C ALA A 34 -0.95 5.17 4.06
N GLY A 35 0.04 4.30 4.20
CA GLY A 35 0.38 3.29 3.21
C GLY A 35 -0.70 2.20 3.10
N SER A 36 -0.39 1.09 2.42
CA SER A 36 -1.37 0.04 2.12
C SER A 36 -2.08 -0.51 3.36
N ALA A 37 -1.35 -0.77 4.45
CA ALA A 37 -1.94 -1.27 5.69
C ALA A 37 -2.72 -0.17 6.44
N GLY A 38 -2.10 1.00 6.65
CA GLY A 38 -2.72 2.09 7.42
C GLY A 38 -4.00 2.62 6.78
N ALA A 39 -4.08 2.67 5.44
CA ALA A 39 -5.29 3.04 4.72
C ALA A 39 -6.47 2.11 5.05
N VAL A 40 -6.23 0.80 5.08
CA VAL A 40 -7.26 -0.20 5.45
C VAL A 40 -7.67 -0.07 6.91
N VAL A 41 -6.69 0.05 7.82
CA VAL A 41 -6.93 0.17 9.26
C VAL A 41 -7.73 1.43 9.57
N ALA A 42 -7.31 2.58 9.04
CA ALA A 42 -8.00 3.85 9.23
C ALA A 42 -9.44 3.81 8.68
N ASN A 43 -9.65 3.23 7.49
CA ASN A 43 -10.98 3.06 6.90
C ASN A 43 -11.91 2.28 7.83
N ARG A 44 -11.43 1.18 8.39
CA ARG A 44 -12.26 0.26 9.17
C ARG A 44 -12.52 0.77 10.58
N LEU A 45 -11.51 1.27 11.27
CA LEU A 45 -11.65 1.79 12.62
C LEU A 45 -12.51 3.05 12.67
N SER A 46 -12.39 3.94 11.69
CA SER A 46 -13.15 5.19 11.67
C SER A 46 -14.66 5.04 11.39
N LYS A 47 -15.15 3.82 11.20
CA LYS A 47 -16.61 3.57 11.16
C LYS A 47 -17.29 3.91 12.48
N ASN A 48 -16.63 3.55 13.60
CA ASN A 48 -17.23 3.63 14.93
C ASN A 48 -16.36 4.35 15.96
N ASN A 49 -15.11 4.72 15.60
CA ASN A 49 -14.13 5.31 16.53
C ASN A 49 -13.57 6.59 15.96
N LYS A 50 -13.11 7.48 16.83
CA LYS A 50 -12.39 8.69 16.45
C LYS A 50 -10.94 8.37 16.13
N VAL A 51 -10.58 8.45 14.86
CA VAL A 51 -9.29 8.03 14.32
C VAL A 51 -8.51 9.21 13.77
N LEU A 52 -7.25 9.30 14.14
CA LEU A 52 -6.26 10.16 13.49
C LEU A 52 -5.35 9.32 12.60
N LEU A 53 -5.24 9.68 11.34
CA LEU A 53 -4.28 9.12 10.39
C LEU A 53 -3.19 10.15 10.13
N LEU A 54 -1.94 9.82 10.50
CA LEU A 54 -0.77 10.67 10.29
C LEU A 54 0.03 10.14 9.11
N GLU A 55 0.27 10.99 8.10
CA GLU A 55 1.07 10.65 6.92
C GLU A 55 2.20 11.68 6.75
N ALA A 56 3.41 11.17 6.50
CA ALA A 56 4.60 12.00 6.32
C ALA A 56 4.62 12.77 4.98
N GLY A 57 3.94 12.25 3.97
CA GLY A 57 3.77 12.89 2.67
C GLY A 57 2.43 13.60 2.53
N GLY A 58 2.18 14.09 1.32
CA GLY A 58 0.93 14.74 0.90
C GLY A 58 -0.01 13.78 0.16
N ASP A 59 -0.86 14.34 -0.69
CA ASP A 59 -1.75 13.59 -1.57
C ASP A 59 -0.96 12.88 -2.69
N PRO A 60 -1.49 11.79 -3.25
CA PRO A 60 -0.88 11.15 -4.41
C PRO A 60 -0.94 12.06 -5.63
N ILE A 61 0.18 12.23 -6.31
CA ILE A 61 0.26 13.05 -7.52
C ILE A 61 -0.50 12.42 -8.69
N TYR A 62 -1.02 13.25 -9.58
CA TYR A 62 -1.75 12.77 -10.75
C TYR A 62 -0.94 11.77 -11.62
N PRO A 63 0.36 11.97 -11.93
CA PRO A 63 1.15 11.00 -12.67
C PRO A 63 1.19 9.61 -12.06
N SER A 64 1.05 9.48 -10.74
CA SER A 64 1.02 8.15 -10.10
C SER A 64 -0.15 7.28 -10.56
N LYS A 65 -1.20 7.89 -11.12
CA LYS A 65 -2.36 7.18 -11.69
C LYS A 65 -2.07 6.55 -13.04
N ILE A 66 -0.99 6.94 -13.73
CA ILE A 66 -0.67 6.51 -15.09
C ILE A 66 0.30 5.33 -15.02
N PRO A 67 -0.14 4.08 -15.32
CA PRO A 67 0.72 2.89 -15.19
C PRO A 67 2.00 2.96 -16.01
N GLY A 68 1.92 3.47 -17.24
CA GLY A 68 3.06 3.49 -18.17
C GLY A 68 4.26 4.33 -17.74
N ILE A 69 4.09 5.21 -16.76
CA ILE A 69 5.19 6.05 -16.24
C ILE A 69 5.60 5.65 -14.82
N ALA A 70 5.14 4.53 -14.30
CA ALA A 70 5.45 4.10 -12.92
C ALA A 70 6.96 4.10 -12.62
N GLY A 71 7.79 3.64 -13.57
CA GLY A 71 9.24 3.63 -13.41
C GLY A 71 9.87 5.02 -13.28
N LEU A 72 9.26 6.06 -13.86
CA LEU A 72 9.76 7.45 -13.79
C LEU A 72 9.46 8.10 -12.43
N LEU A 73 8.56 7.54 -11.65
CA LEU A 73 8.17 8.07 -10.34
C LEU A 73 9.07 7.59 -9.22
N LEU A 74 9.82 6.51 -9.47
CA LEU A 74 10.77 5.97 -8.50
C LEU A 74 11.88 6.98 -8.21
N ASN A 75 12.22 7.09 -6.94
CA ASN A 75 13.22 8.04 -6.43
C ASN A 75 12.88 9.53 -6.63
N TRP A 76 11.60 9.87 -6.90
CA TRP A 76 11.17 11.27 -6.94
C TRP A 76 11.06 11.82 -5.51
N PRO A 77 11.88 12.82 -5.10
CA PRO A 77 12.10 13.19 -3.70
C PRO A 77 10.84 13.58 -2.92
N GLN A 78 9.83 14.13 -3.60
CA GLN A 78 8.59 14.59 -2.97
C GLN A 78 7.66 13.43 -2.59
N HIS A 79 7.76 12.29 -3.30
CA HIS A 79 6.83 11.17 -3.21
C HIS A 79 7.49 9.84 -2.86
N ASP A 80 8.81 9.85 -2.64
CA ASP A 80 9.60 8.68 -2.34
C ASP A 80 10.57 8.98 -1.19
N TRP A 81 10.66 8.08 -0.21
CA TRP A 81 11.63 8.14 0.88
C TRP A 81 13.07 7.98 0.40
N ARG A 82 13.27 7.35 -0.78
CA ARG A 82 14.57 7.15 -1.41
C ARG A 82 15.56 6.42 -0.51
N TYR A 83 15.11 5.40 0.19
CA TYR A 83 16.02 4.60 1.02
C TYR A 83 17.07 3.92 0.16
N GLU A 84 18.26 3.81 0.72
CA GLU A 84 19.41 3.12 0.14
C GLU A 84 19.98 2.14 1.17
N THR A 85 20.47 1.00 0.69
CA THR A 85 21.21 0.08 1.56
C THR A 85 22.58 0.65 1.87
N ILE A 86 23.22 0.16 2.92
CA ILE A 86 24.67 0.29 3.05
C ILE A 86 25.35 -0.50 1.90
N PRO A 87 26.62 -0.19 1.54
CA PRO A 87 27.37 -0.95 0.54
C PRO A 87 27.37 -2.46 0.85
N GLN A 88 26.94 -3.26 -0.12
CA GLN A 88 26.79 -4.71 0.07
C GLN A 88 28.09 -5.45 -0.24
N LYS A 89 28.48 -6.40 0.61
CA LYS A 89 29.71 -7.18 0.45
C LYS A 89 29.59 -8.21 -0.69
N TYR A 90 28.47 -8.93 -0.74
CA TYR A 90 28.27 -10.07 -1.64
C TYR A 90 27.22 -9.84 -2.73
N ALA A 91 26.42 -8.78 -2.61
CA ALA A 91 25.36 -8.41 -3.57
C ALA A 91 25.67 -7.05 -4.24
N CYS A 92 24.83 -6.66 -5.19
CA CYS A 92 24.87 -5.37 -5.87
C CYS A 92 26.24 -5.02 -6.48
N ARG A 93 27.01 -6.02 -6.94
CA ARG A 93 28.38 -5.81 -7.42
C ARG A 93 28.48 -4.93 -8.66
N SER A 94 27.43 -4.94 -9.50
CA SER A 94 27.31 -4.12 -10.70
C SER A 94 26.73 -2.72 -10.45
N ASN A 95 26.20 -2.48 -9.25
CA ASN A 95 25.64 -1.17 -8.92
C ASN A 95 26.75 -0.21 -8.48
N PRO A 96 26.62 1.10 -8.76
CA PRO A 96 27.51 2.11 -8.20
C PRO A 96 27.58 1.96 -6.67
N GLU A 97 28.79 2.03 -6.11
CA GLU A 97 29.07 1.91 -4.68
C GLU A 97 28.49 0.65 -4.00
N ARG A 98 28.05 -0.36 -4.79
CA ARG A 98 27.36 -1.58 -4.32
C ARG A 98 26.11 -1.31 -3.49
N ILE A 99 25.43 -0.20 -3.76
CA ILE A 99 24.21 0.22 -3.09
C ILE A 99 23.00 -0.25 -3.88
N SER A 100 21.97 -0.74 -3.18
CA SER A 100 20.63 -0.96 -3.74
C SER A 100 19.69 0.17 -3.31
N ARG A 101 19.00 0.76 -4.27
CA ARG A 101 17.94 1.74 -4.02
C ARG A 101 16.65 1.05 -3.68
N TRP A 102 15.97 1.54 -2.64
CA TRP A 102 14.73 0.96 -2.13
C TRP A 102 13.62 2.00 -2.11
N PRO A 103 13.00 2.28 -3.26
CA PRO A 103 11.88 3.21 -3.33
C PRO A 103 10.75 2.84 -2.37
N ARG A 104 10.25 3.83 -1.65
CA ARG A 104 9.10 3.71 -0.73
C ARG A 104 8.24 4.95 -0.84
N GLY A 105 6.96 4.77 -1.13
CA GLY A 105 6.02 5.87 -1.31
C GLY A 105 5.86 6.70 -0.05
N LYS A 106 5.84 8.01 -0.24
CA LYS A 106 5.68 9.05 0.78
C LYS A 106 4.48 9.92 0.41
N SER A 107 3.29 9.35 0.55
CA SER A 107 2.00 10.01 0.28
C SER A 107 0.86 9.16 0.82
N LEU A 108 -0.36 9.69 0.86
CA LEU A 108 -1.57 8.90 1.10
C LEU A 108 -1.66 7.75 0.08
N GLY A 109 -1.71 6.51 0.56
CA GLY A 109 -1.60 5.29 -0.24
C GLY A 109 -0.20 4.67 -0.28
N GLY A 110 0.83 5.40 0.15
CA GLY A 110 2.21 4.91 0.27
C GLY A 110 2.75 4.29 -1.02
N THR A 111 3.44 3.15 -0.89
CA THR A 111 4.09 2.46 -2.02
C THR A 111 3.09 1.93 -3.07
N SER A 112 1.80 1.81 -2.75
CA SER A 112 0.80 1.46 -3.77
C SER A 112 0.67 2.52 -4.88
N ASN A 113 1.21 3.74 -4.66
CA ASN A 113 1.29 4.80 -5.68
C ASN A 113 2.56 4.74 -6.54
N LEU A 114 3.57 3.93 -6.16
CA LEU A 114 4.86 3.84 -6.86
C LEU A 114 5.14 2.46 -7.46
N ASN A 115 4.52 1.39 -6.94
CA ASN A 115 4.77 0.02 -7.38
C ASN A 115 4.28 -0.25 -8.81
N PHE A 116 4.57 -1.42 -9.35
CA PHE A 116 4.11 -1.85 -10.68
C PHE A 116 2.73 -2.51 -10.68
N MET A 117 1.95 -2.30 -9.62
CA MET A 117 0.53 -2.66 -9.51
C MET A 117 0.19 -4.15 -9.56
N VAL A 118 1.16 -5.03 -9.57
CA VAL A 118 0.93 -6.49 -9.61
C VAL A 118 0.17 -6.92 -8.36
N TYR A 119 -0.93 -7.66 -8.56
CA TYR A 119 -1.70 -8.26 -7.48
C TYR A 119 -1.28 -9.70 -7.25
N VAL A 120 -0.70 -9.98 -6.11
CA VAL A 120 -0.27 -11.33 -5.69
C VAL A 120 -0.55 -11.49 -4.20
N ARG A 121 -1.16 -12.63 -3.82
CA ARG A 121 -1.43 -12.97 -2.42
C ARG A 121 -0.23 -13.54 -1.70
N GLY A 122 0.71 -14.12 -2.43
CA GLY A 122 1.81 -14.91 -1.89
C GLY A 122 1.48 -16.40 -1.79
N HIS A 123 2.45 -17.19 -1.36
CA HIS A 123 2.30 -18.63 -1.24
C HIS A 123 1.74 -19.04 0.12
N PRO A 124 0.85 -20.06 0.21
CA PRO A 124 0.33 -20.54 1.50
C PRO A 124 1.40 -20.85 2.54
N ASN A 125 2.50 -21.46 2.11
CA ASN A 125 3.61 -21.81 3.01
C ASN A 125 4.25 -20.60 3.71
N ASP A 126 4.19 -19.39 3.12
CA ASP A 126 4.73 -18.18 3.76
C ASP A 126 3.94 -17.86 5.03
N TYR A 127 2.61 -17.94 4.94
CA TYR A 127 1.69 -17.67 6.06
C TYR A 127 1.73 -18.79 7.11
N ASP A 128 1.76 -20.05 6.66
CA ASP A 128 1.86 -21.21 7.55
C ASP A 128 3.20 -21.20 8.32
N ASN A 129 4.29 -20.75 7.67
CA ASN A 129 5.56 -20.53 8.34
C ASN A 129 5.48 -19.41 9.38
N TRP A 130 4.78 -18.31 9.09
CA TRP A 130 4.55 -17.26 10.09
C TRP A 130 3.74 -17.77 11.28
N ALA A 131 2.69 -18.57 11.03
CA ALA A 131 1.94 -19.23 12.11
C ALA A 131 2.83 -20.11 12.99
N ASN A 132 3.75 -20.87 12.38
CA ASN A 132 4.71 -21.72 13.10
C ASN A 132 5.71 -20.92 13.93
N ILE A 133 6.30 -19.84 13.35
CA ILE A 133 7.29 -19.01 14.03
C ILE A 133 6.67 -18.25 15.20
N THR A 134 5.45 -17.72 15.03
CA THR A 134 4.78 -16.92 16.06
C THR A 134 4.01 -17.75 17.08
N GLY A 135 3.72 -19.03 16.79
CA GLY A 135 2.80 -19.86 17.56
C GLY A 135 1.33 -19.45 17.42
N ASP A 136 1.01 -18.52 16.52
CA ASP A 136 -0.35 -17.98 16.32
C ASP A 136 -0.97 -18.56 15.04
N SER A 137 -1.90 -19.49 15.21
CA SER A 137 -2.59 -20.14 14.09
C SER A 137 -3.47 -19.21 13.26
N SER A 138 -3.79 -17.99 13.73
CA SER A 138 -4.55 -17.01 12.96
C SER A 138 -3.82 -16.57 11.68
N TRP A 139 -2.50 -16.74 11.63
CA TRP A 139 -1.66 -16.48 10.46
C TRP A 139 -1.69 -17.58 9.39
N LYS A 140 -2.26 -18.77 9.66
CA LYS A 140 -2.38 -19.82 8.64
C LYS A 140 -3.09 -19.29 7.39
N TYR A 141 -2.66 -19.75 6.22
CA TYR A 141 -3.20 -19.29 4.93
C TYR A 141 -4.72 -19.36 4.85
N ASP A 142 -5.34 -20.45 5.29
CA ASP A 142 -6.80 -20.62 5.27
C ASP A 142 -7.52 -19.54 6.09
N ASN A 143 -6.91 -19.08 7.18
CA ASN A 143 -7.44 -18.03 8.04
C ASN A 143 -7.24 -16.64 7.42
N VAL A 144 -6.07 -16.36 6.81
CA VAL A 144 -5.80 -15.05 6.18
C VAL A 144 -6.47 -14.89 4.82
N LEU A 145 -6.78 -15.97 4.10
CA LEU A 145 -7.46 -15.94 2.81
C LEU A 145 -8.80 -15.19 2.87
N HIS A 146 -9.53 -15.32 3.98
CA HIS A 146 -10.75 -14.56 4.21
C HIS A 146 -10.54 -13.04 4.12
N TYR A 147 -9.42 -12.52 4.65
CA TYR A 147 -9.11 -11.09 4.63
C TYR A 147 -8.67 -10.62 3.25
N PHE A 148 -7.95 -11.43 2.48
CA PHE A 148 -7.66 -11.13 1.08
C PHE A 148 -8.95 -10.99 0.27
N LYS A 149 -9.85 -11.94 0.40
CA LYS A 149 -11.17 -11.91 -0.26
C LYS A 149 -12.00 -10.71 0.16
N LYS A 150 -11.97 -10.33 1.45
CA LYS A 150 -12.74 -9.22 2.02
C LYS A 150 -12.41 -7.87 1.38
N SER A 151 -11.17 -7.66 0.98
CA SER A 151 -10.72 -6.40 0.36
C SER A 151 -10.86 -6.37 -1.15
N LEU A 152 -10.96 -7.51 -1.82
CA LEU A 152 -10.86 -7.68 -3.26
C LEU A 152 -12.18 -7.36 -3.96
N ASP A 153 -12.13 -6.51 -5.01
CA ASP A 153 -13.14 -6.29 -6.05
C ASP A 153 -12.53 -6.80 -7.37
N TYR A 154 -12.85 -8.07 -7.71
CA TYR A 154 -12.17 -8.80 -8.77
C TYR A 154 -12.86 -8.69 -10.12
N HIS A 155 -12.12 -8.29 -11.13
CA HIS A 155 -12.54 -8.14 -12.54
C HIS A 155 -11.51 -8.75 -13.49
N GLY A 156 -10.80 -9.78 -13.07
CA GLY A 156 -9.80 -10.48 -13.88
C GLY A 156 -10.36 -11.64 -14.67
N ASP A 157 -9.48 -12.30 -15.42
CA ASP A 157 -9.84 -13.37 -16.36
C ASP A 157 -9.96 -14.76 -15.70
N TYR A 158 -9.46 -14.95 -14.47
CA TYR A 158 -9.48 -16.23 -13.77
C TYR A 158 -10.79 -16.53 -13.05
N GLN A 159 -11.91 -16.40 -13.75
CA GLN A 159 -13.25 -16.50 -13.13
C GLN A 159 -13.59 -17.92 -12.64
N SER A 160 -12.95 -18.97 -13.16
CA SER A 160 -13.17 -20.35 -12.70
C SER A 160 -12.89 -20.57 -11.21
N ASN A 161 -12.02 -19.75 -10.63
CA ASN A 161 -11.64 -19.82 -9.22
C ASN A 161 -12.37 -18.79 -8.32
N THR A 162 -13.28 -17.99 -8.84
CA THR A 162 -13.89 -16.87 -8.11
C THR A 162 -14.71 -17.31 -6.91
N LYS A 163 -15.33 -18.51 -6.92
CA LYS A 163 -16.11 -19.01 -5.78
C LYS A 163 -15.24 -19.23 -4.55
N GLN A 164 -14.06 -19.80 -4.70
CA GLN A 164 -13.14 -20.09 -3.62
C GLN A 164 -12.18 -18.94 -3.34
N TYR A 165 -11.66 -18.27 -4.39
CA TYR A 165 -10.59 -17.28 -4.32
C TYR A 165 -11.03 -15.87 -4.72
N GLY A 166 -12.26 -15.67 -5.17
CA GLY A 166 -12.78 -14.40 -5.67
C GLY A 166 -13.12 -13.37 -4.61
N SER A 167 -13.73 -12.28 -5.08
CA SER A 167 -14.07 -11.13 -4.27
C SER A 167 -15.18 -11.36 -3.27
N SER A 168 -15.16 -10.55 -2.20
CA SER A 168 -16.34 -10.25 -1.41
C SER A 168 -17.21 -9.21 -2.13
N VAL A 169 -18.52 -9.27 -1.91
CA VAL A 169 -19.47 -8.23 -2.40
C VAL A 169 -19.18 -6.82 -1.85
N TYR A 170 -18.35 -6.72 -0.82
CA TYR A 170 -17.95 -5.46 -0.17
C TYR A 170 -16.49 -5.07 -0.46
N GLY A 171 -15.82 -5.78 -1.36
CA GLY A 171 -14.44 -5.47 -1.75
C GLY A 171 -14.35 -4.12 -2.45
N THR A 172 -13.27 -3.40 -2.21
CA THR A 172 -13.02 -2.07 -2.78
C THR A 172 -11.73 -1.99 -3.57
N LEU A 173 -10.81 -2.95 -3.37
CA LEU A 173 -9.55 -3.00 -4.09
C LEU A 173 -9.78 -3.63 -5.47
N HIS A 174 -9.91 -2.80 -6.47
CA HIS A 174 -10.19 -3.24 -7.85
C HIS A 174 -8.96 -3.90 -8.47
N VAL A 175 -9.15 -5.11 -8.97
CA VAL A 175 -8.13 -5.90 -9.66
C VAL A 175 -8.66 -6.34 -11.01
N GLU A 176 -7.91 -6.07 -12.07
CA GLU A 176 -8.27 -6.43 -13.44
C GLU A 176 -7.11 -7.10 -14.19
N SER A 177 -7.44 -7.93 -15.17
CA SER A 177 -6.48 -8.42 -16.16
C SER A 177 -6.27 -7.35 -17.22
N LYS A 178 -5.05 -7.24 -17.75
CA LYS A 178 -4.75 -6.40 -18.91
C LYS A 178 -4.94 -7.19 -20.21
N PRO A 179 -5.22 -6.51 -21.33
CA PRO A 179 -5.08 -7.13 -22.63
C PRO A 179 -3.70 -7.77 -22.78
N ALA A 180 -3.67 -8.98 -23.32
CA ALA A 180 -2.41 -9.68 -23.54
C ALA A 180 -1.55 -8.88 -24.52
N THR A 181 -0.28 -8.64 -24.15
CA THR A 181 0.73 -8.21 -25.11
C THR A 181 1.03 -9.37 -26.07
N PRO A 182 1.51 -9.14 -27.30
CA PRO A 182 1.75 -10.19 -28.28
C PRO A 182 2.54 -11.38 -27.73
N LEU A 183 3.62 -11.14 -27.00
CA LEU A 183 4.51 -12.19 -26.47
C LEU A 183 3.96 -12.98 -25.27
N VAL A 184 2.86 -12.55 -24.64
CA VAL A 184 2.30 -13.27 -23.48
C VAL A 184 1.81 -14.66 -23.87
N ARG A 185 1.18 -14.80 -25.03
CA ARG A 185 0.73 -16.10 -25.52
C ARG A 185 1.93 -17.03 -25.74
N ASP A 186 2.94 -16.55 -26.47
CA ASP A 186 4.16 -17.34 -26.77
C ASP A 186 4.87 -17.78 -25.48
N PHE A 187 4.92 -16.90 -24.47
CA PHE A 187 5.48 -17.22 -23.15
C PHE A 187 4.70 -18.33 -22.44
N LEU A 188 3.37 -18.27 -22.45
CA LEU A 188 2.53 -19.32 -21.85
C LEU A 188 2.62 -20.62 -22.59
N ASP A 189 2.68 -20.60 -23.94
CA ASP A 189 2.80 -21.77 -24.76
C ASP A 189 4.19 -22.45 -24.62
N ALA A 190 5.27 -21.67 -24.53
CA ALA A 190 6.59 -22.18 -24.16
C ALA A 190 6.59 -22.85 -22.77
N GLY A 191 5.83 -22.30 -21.81
CA GLY A 191 5.64 -22.95 -20.51
C GLY A 191 4.99 -24.32 -20.61
N LYS A 192 3.99 -24.46 -21.49
CA LYS A 192 3.33 -25.76 -21.75
C LYS A 192 4.28 -26.77 -22.45
N GLU A 193 5.10 -26.32 -23.40
CA GLU A 193 6.13 -27.14 -24.01
C GLU A 193 7.13 -27.70 -23.01
N LEU A 194 7.39 -26.95 -21.91
CA LEU A 194 8.21 -27.39 -20.79
C LEU A 194 7.46 -28.29 -19.79
N GLY A 195 6.18 -28.62 -20.04
CA GLY A 195 5.35 -29.47 -19.19
C GLY A 195 4.67 -28.75 -18.02
N TYR A 196 4.60 -27.43 -18.04
CA TYR A 196 3.91 -26.63 -17.00
C TYR A 196 2.52 -26.21 -17.46
N ASP A 197 1.57 -26.20 -16.51
CA ASP A 197 0.23 -25.66 -16.74
C ASP A 197 0.21 -24.13 -16.73
N THR A 198 -0.80 -23.57 -17.38
CA THR A 198 -1.20 -22.17 -17.11
C THR A 198 -2.07 -22.15 -15.85
N VAL A 199 -1.64 -21.38 -14.86
CA VAL A 199 -2.23 -21.36 -13.51
C VAL A 199 -2.70 -19.96 -13.13
N ASP A 200 -3.63 -19.87 -12.18
CA ASP A 200 -3.95 -18.65 -11.46
C ASP A 200 -2.99 -18.48 -10.28
N SER A 201 -2.15 -17.44 -10.30
CA SER A 201 -1.18 -17.15 -9.23
C SER A 201 -1.84 -16.75 -7.90
N ASN A 202 -3.13 -16.41 -7.91
CA ASN A 202 -3.93 -16.07 -6.73
C ASN A 202 -4.93 -17.16 -6.34
N GLY A 203 -4.95 -18.26 -7.09
CA GLY A 203 -5.78 -19.44 -6.87
C GLY A 203 -5.05 -20.54 -6.10
N PRO A 204 -5.40 -21.83 -6.37
CA PRO A 204 -4.69 -22.97 -5.81
C PRO A 204 -3.21 -22.93 -6.23
N GLN A 205 -2.33 -22.90 -5.24
CA GLN A 205 -0.89 -22.77 -5.50
C GLN A 205 -0.30 -24.07 -6.06
N ARG A 206 0.25 -23.97 -7.25
CA ARG A 206 0.99 -25.02 -7.93
C ARG A 206 2.01 -24.40 -8.90
N SER A 207 3.04 -25.16 -9.25
CA SER A 207 4.02 -24.72 -10.24
C SER A 207 3.35 -24.51 -11.60
N GLY A 208 3.66 -23.42 -12.27
CA GLY A 208 3.08 -23.09 -13.57
C GLY A 208 3.39 -21.68 -14.03
N PHE A 209 2.86 -21.35 -15.18
CA PHE A 209 2.97 -20.02 -15.79
C PHE A 209 1.64 -19.29 -15.66
N SER A 210 1.67 -17.99 -15.40
CA SER A 210 0.45 -17.20 -15.26
C SER A 210 0.54 -15.86 -15.96
N ARG A 211 -0.61 -15.33 -16.36
CA ARG A 211 -0.74 -13.89 -16.65
C ARG A 211 -0.88 -13.15 -15.34
N LEU A 212 -0.18 -12.02 -15.24
CA LEU A 212 -0.29 -11.16 -14.08
C LEU A 212 -1.61 -10.39 -14.10
N GLU A 213 -2.16 -10.20 -12.92
CA GLU A 213 -3.30 -9.32 -12.65
C GLU A 213 -2.83 -8.07 -11.92
N TYR A 214 -3.59 -6.98 -12.07
CA TYR A 214 -3.12 -5.67 -11.66
C TYR A 214 -4.15 -4.92 -10.83
N VAL A 215 -3.66 -4.22 -9.82
CA VAL A 215 -4.44 -3.26 -9.03
C VAL A 215 -4.66 -1.99 -9.86
N GLN A 216 -5.58 -2.11 -10.81
CA GLN A 216 -5.95 -1.08 -11.78
C GLN A 216 -7.47 -1.05 -11.96
N LYS A 217 -7.99 0.09 -12.42
CA LYS A 217 -9.39 0.28 -12.79
C LYS A 217 -9.46 1.11 -14.06
N ARG A 218 -10.00 0.53 -15.13
CA ARG A 218 -10.15 1.20 -16.44
C ARG A 218 -8.82 1.77 -16.95
N GLY A 219 -7.73 1.01 -16.79
CA GLY A 219 -6.40 1.40 -17.25
C GLY A 219 -5.64 2.40 -16.37
N TYR A 220 -6.21 2.82 -15.23
CA TYR A 220 -5.54 3.66 -14.24
C TYR A 220 -5.12 2.85 -13.01
N ARG A 221 -4.01 3.22 -12.37
CA ARG A 221 -3.66 2.70 -11.05
C ARG A 221 -4.81 2.92 -10.07
N PHE A 222 -5.15 1.88 -9.32
CA PHE A 222 -6.17 1.92 -8.30
C PHE A 222 -5.61 1.54 -6.91
N GLY A 223 -4.57 2.27 -6.47
CA GLY A 223 -3.87 2.02 -5.21
C GLY A 223 -4.77 2.18 -3.98
N THR A 224 -4.18 1.92 -2.82
CA THR A 224 -4.93 1.86 -1.54
C THR A 224 -5.51 3.21 -1.11
N PHE A 225 -4.97 4.34 -1.57
CA PHE A 225 -5.64 5.62 -1.41
C PHE A 225 -7.01 5.62 -2.10
N ALA A 226 -7.07 5.23 -3.38
CA ALA A 226 -8.31 5.19 -4.14
C ALA A 226 -9.30 4.16 -3.59
N ALA A 227 -8.80 3.01 -3.15
CA ALA A 227 -9.64 1.91 -2.67
C ALA A 227 -10.19 2.11 -1.27
N PHE A 228 -9.48 2.79 -0.37
CA PHE A 228 -9.82 2.79 1.06
C PHE A 228 -9.91 4.17 1.70
N LEU A 229 -9.30 5.22 1.14
CA LEU A 229 -9.27 6.54 1.79
C LEU A 229 -10.08 7.60 1.05
N LYS A 230 -10.02 7.63 -0.27
CA LYS A 230 -10.57 8.73 -1.07
C LYS A 230 -12.02 9.08 -0.71
N ASP A 231 -12.87 8.06 -0.60
CA ASP A 231 -14.32 8.26 -0.41
C ASP A 231 -14.71 8.44 1.06
N ILE A 232 -13.72 8.48 1.97
CA ILE A 232 -13.95 8.62 3.41
C ILE A 232 -13.22 9.80 4.04
N LEU A 233 -12.54 10.63 3.25
CA LEU A 233 -11.77 11.77 3.78
C LEU A 233 -12.65 12.74 4.58
N ASP A 234 -13.92 12.89 4.20
CA ASP A 234 -14.90 13.76 4.87
C ASP A 234 -15.65 13.07 6.02
N ARG A 235 -15.24 11.85 6.42
CA ARG A 235 -15.88 11.12 7.51
C ARG A 235 -15.62 11.82 8.85
N LYS A 236 -16.67 12.15 9.59
CA LYS A 236 -16.59 12.88 10.87
C LYS A 236 -15.66 12.23 11.92
N ASN A 237 -15.55 10.91 11.89
CA ASN A 237 -14.70 10.15 12.82
C ASN A 237 -13.26 9.95 12.31
N LEU A 238 -12.91 10.45 11.13
CA LEU A 238 -11.56 10.34 10.58
C LEU A 238 -10.98 11.73 10.38
N GLN A 239 -9.82 11.95 10.99
CA GLN A 239 -8.97 13.08 10.62
C GLN A 239 -7.69 12.58 9.98
N VAL A 240 -7.36 13.14 8.81
CA VAL A 240 -6.12 12.85 8.10
C VAL A 240 -5.21 14.06 8.20
N SER A 241 -4.01 13.87 8.77
CA SER A 241 -3.01 14.91 8.87
C SER A 241 -1.81 14.56 7.99
N ARG A 242 -1.68 15.30 6.89
CA ARG A 242 -0.59 15.18 5.91
C ARG A 242 0.66 15.93 6.40
N TYR A 243 1.80 15.63 5.79
CA TYR A 243 3.11 16.22 6.14
C TYR A 243 3.45 16.07 7.63
N SER A 244 2.94 15.02 8.25
CA SER A 244 3.02 14.70 9.68
C SER A 244 3.87 13.46 9.89
N HIS A 245 5.18 13.66 10.05
CA HIS A 245 6.15 12.59 10.22
C HIS A 245 6.25 12.18 11.69
N VAL A 246 5.74 11.01 12.03
CA VAL A 246 5.87 10.46 13.39
C VAL A 246 7.30 10.03 13.63
N THR A 247 7.88 10.55 14.70
CA THR A 247 9.27 10.30 15.08
C THR A 247 9.41 9.31 16.23
N LYS A 248 8.38 9.19 17.08
CA LYS A 248 8.41 8.31 18.25
C LYS A 248 7.01 7.98 18.74
N ILE A 249 6.82 6.72 19.18
CA ILE A 249 5.65 6.31 19.97
C ILE A 249 5.89 6.71 21.42
N LYS A 250 4.89 7.32 22.04
CA LYS A 250 4.92 7.64 23.47
C LYS A 250 4.36 6.46 24.24
N LEU A 251 5.19 5.86 25.07
CA LEU A 251 4.81 4.77 25.98
C LEU A 251 4.68 5.30 27.42
N ASP A 252 3.79 4.71 28.19
CA ASP A 252 3.73 4.90 29.65
C ASP A 252 4.72 3.95 30.37
N LYS A 253 4.69 3.98 31.72
CA LYS A 253 5.54 3.15 32.56
C LYS A 253 5.28 1.64 32.44
N ASN A 254 4.15 1.23 31.87
CA ASN A 254 3.76 -0.16 31.65
C ASN A 254 3.97 -0.60 30.21
N ASN A 255 4.71 0.16 29.38
CA ASN A 255 4.92 -0.04 27.96
C ASN A 255 3.63 0.03 27.11
N ARG A 256 2.57 0.66 27.60
CA ARG A 256 1.36 0.90 26.84
C ARG A 256 1.55 2.16 25.96
N ALA A 257 1.14 2.08 24.70
CA ALA A 257 1.14 3.24 23.80
C ALA A 257 0.05 4.23 24.22
N VAL A 258 0.47 5.47 24.56
CA VAL A 258 -0.40 6.55 25.04
C VAL A 258 -0.38 7.77 24.13
N GLY A 259 0.30 7.70 22.99
CA GLY A 259 0.36 8.78 22.02
C GLY A 259 1.57 8.69 21.10
N VAL A 260 1.84 9.77 20.40
CA VAL A 260 2.97 9.90 19.47
C VAL A 260 3.62 11.27 19.54
N TYR A 261 4.91 11.31 19.19
CA TYR A 261 5.63 12.53 18.82
C TYR A 261 5.75 12.58 17.31
N TYR A 262 5.49 13.72 16.70
CA TYR A 262 5.59 13.90 15.26
C TYR A 262 6.09 15.30 14.90
N SER A 263 6.64 15.44 13.72
CA SER A 263 7.01 16.73 13.12
C SER A 263 6.02 17.07 12.02
N ARG A 264 5.44 18.25 12.06
CA ARG A 264 4.61 18.79 10.98
C ARG A 264 5.17 20.13 10.53
N HIS A 265 5.51 20.23 9.24
CA HIS A 265 6.16 21.41 8.67
C HIS A 265 7.40 21.89 9.44
N GLY A 266 8.19 20.96 9.97
CA GLY A 266 9.40 21.25 10.75
C GLY A 266 9.15 21.56 12.24
N VAL A 267 7.88 21.67 12.68
CA VAL A 267 7.52 21.90 14.07
C VAL A 267 7.26 20.58 14.79
N GLN A 268 7.93 20.36 15.92
CA GLN A 268 7.72 19.17 16.76
C GLN A 268 6.42 19.33 17.55
N LYS A 269 5.62 18.25 17.54
CA LYS A 269 4.30 18.18 18.18
C LYS A 269 4.14 16.86 18.93
N ALA A 270 3.18 16.80 19.85
CA ALA A 270 2.81 15.60 20.57
C ALA A 270 1.30 15.47 20.65
N LEU A 271 0.82 14.24 20.45
CA LEU A 271 -0.58 13.88 20.61
C LEU A 271 -0.73 12.75 21.63
N ARG A 272 -1.89 12.67 22.25
CA ARG A 272 -2.25 11.60 23.19
C ARG A 272 -3.45 10.82 22.72
N LEU A 273 -3.52 9.56 23.12
CA LEU A 273 -4.74 8.77 23.04
C LEU A 273 -5.72 9.25 24.15
N THR A 274 -7.00 9.05 23.91
CA THR A 274 -8.03 9.25 24.92
C THR A 274 -7.70 8.36 26.12
N PRO A 275 -7.65 8.88 27.36
CA PRO A 275 -7.60 8.01 28.54
C PRO A 275 -8.82 7.10 28.56
N GLU A 276 -8.60 5.82 28.90
CA GLU A 276 -9.70 4.89 29.19
C GLU A 276 -10.40 5.25 30.46
#